data_31c00fc5850c428273a8418ac9402a4c
#
_entry.id   31c00fc5850c428273a8418ac9402a4c
#
_cell.length_a   1.000
_cell.length_b   1.000
_cell.length_c   1.000
_cell.angle_alpha   90.00
_cell.angle_beta   90.00
_cell.angle_gamma   90.00
#
_symmetry.space_group_name_H-M   'P 1'
#
loop_
_entity.id
_entity.type
_entity.pdbx_description
1 polymer ?
#
loop_
_entity_poly.entity_id
_entity_poly.type
_entity_poly.pdbx_seq_one_letter_code
_entity_poly.pdbx_strand_id
1 'polypeptide(L)'
;MWRANIKDHWEHKCAYCESEENITLDHILPQCKGGLDVKTNIVACCHSCNQSKGHNHWEDWFFAQDFFTEEKLYKLYEWMRPEKPQDLYIYRPRRNNAS
;
A
#
# COMPACT_ATOMS: atom_id res chain seq x y z
N MET A 1 -18.45 -1.32 1.64
CA MET A 1 -17.34 -2.25 1.90
C MET A 1 -16.06 -1.46 1.97
N TRP A 2 -15.19 -1.85 2.87
CA TRP A 2 -13.97 -1.07 3.04
C TRP A 2 -13.05 -1.15 1.81
N ARG A 3 -13.12 -2.23 1.03
CA ARG A 3 -12.31 -2.31 -0.20
C ARG A 3 -12.74 -1.28 -1.23
N ALA A 4 -14.05 -1.08 -1.38
CA ALA A 4 -14.54 -0.04 -2.27
C ALA A 4 -14.16 1.34 -1.77
N ASN A 5 -14.15 1.54 -0.44
CA ASN A 5 -13.75 2.80 0.15
C ASN A 5 -12.28 3.12 -0.12
N ILE A 6 -11.44 2.08 -0.22
CA ILE A 6 -10.03 2.30 -0.55
C ILE A 6 -9.90 2.92 -1.93
N LYS A 7 -10.61 2.36 -2.92
CA LYS A 7 -10.57 2.94 -4.27
C LYS A 7 -11.09 4.37 -4.27
N ASP A 8 -12.17 4.62 -3.53
CA ASP A 8 -12.73 5.97 -3.43
C ASP A 8 -11.74 6.95 -2.82
N HIS A 9 -11.05 6.53 -1.76
CA HIS A 9 -10.05 7.38 -1.10
C HIS A 9 -8.96 7.81 -2.09
N TRP A 10 -8.55 6.90 -2.96
CA TRP A 10 -7.51 7.18 -3.93
C TRP A 10 -8.06 7.72 -5.24
N GLU A 11 -9.37 8.10 -5.26
CA GLU A 11 -10.03 8.71 -6.41
C GLU A 11 -9.99 7.81 -7.63
N HIS A 12 -10.00 6.50 -7.39
CA HIS A 12 -9.95 5.49 -8.47
C HIS A 12 -8.71 5.64 -9.33
N LYS A 13 -7.62 6.12 -8.74
CA LYS A 13 -6.34 6.27 -9.41
C LYS A 13 -5.29 5.45 -8.70
N CYS A 14 -4.28 5.03 -9.45
CA CYS A 14 -3.16 4.31 -8.86
C CYS A 14 -2.44 5.22 -7.85
N ALA A 15 -2.17 4.67 -6.67
CA ALA A 15 -1.50 5.44 -5.62
C ALA A 15 -0.07 5.79 -6.00
N TYR A 16 0.52 5.04 -6.92
CA TYR A 16 1.91 5.26 -7.31
C TYR A 16 2.04 6.16 -8.55
N CYS A 17 1.36 5.82 -9.65
CA CYS A 17 1.54 6.54 -10.91
C CYS A 17 0.34 7.41 -11.30
N GLU A 18 -0.76 7.30 -10.55
CA GLU A 18 -1.99 8.08 -10.77
C GLU A 18 -2.74 7.70 -12.04
N SER A 19 -2.42 6.59 -12.66
CA SER A 19 -3.19 6.08 -13.79
C SER A 19 -4.61 5.74 -13.32
N GLU A 20 -5.57 5.92 -14.22
CA GLU A 20 -6.98 5.58 -13.95
C GLU A 20 -7.37 4.26 -14.60
N GLU A 21 -6.44 3.57 -15.24
CA GLU A 21 -6.75 2.36 -16.00
C GLU A 21 -6.44 1.11 -15.20
N ASN A 22 -7.36 0.14 -15.29
CA ASN A 22 -7.16 -1.18 -14.71
C ASN A 22 -6.78 -1.12 -13.23
N ILE A 23 -7.56 -0.38 -12.47
CA ILE A 23 -7.29 -0.18 -11.04
C ILE A 23 -7.69 -1.42 -10.27
N THR A 24 -6.74 -1.93 -9.49
CA THR A 24 -6.93 -3.07 -8.60
C THR A 24 -6.58 -2.63 -7.18
N LEU A 25 -6.58 -3.57 -6.26
CA LEU A 25 -6.10 -3.33 -4.90
C LEU A 25 -4.83 -4.13 -4.70
N ASP A 26 -3.84 -3.50 -4.07
CA ASP A 26 -2.53 -4.09 -3.88
C ASP A 26 -2.10 -3.95 -2.42
N HIS A 27 -1.48 -5.01 -1.90
CA HIS A 27 -0.88 -4.95 -0.57
C HIS A 27 0.46 -4.23 -0.70
N ILE A 28 0.62 -3.12 0.03
CA ILE A 28 1.87 -2.36 -0.02
C ILE A 28 3.02 -3.27 0.41
N LEU A 29 2.86 -3.90 1.57
CA LEU A 29 3.77 -4.95 1.98
C LEU A 29 3.13 -6.27 1.59
N PRO A 30 3.75 -7.07 0.69
CA PRO A 30 3.13 -8.30 0.20
C PRO A 30 2.84 -9.29 1.32
N GLN A 31 1.75 -10.02 1.19
CA GLN A 31 1.37 -11.01 2.19
C GLN A 31 2.46 -12.07 2.37
N CYS A 32 3.10 -12.48 1.29
CA CYS A 32 4.17 -13.48 1.37
C CYS A 32 5.39 -12.97 2.13
N LYS A 33 5.45 -11.66 2.40
CA LYS A 33 6.53 -11.06 3.18
C LYS A 33 6.03 -10.53 4.51
N GLY A 34 4.91 -11.05 4.98
CA GLY A 34 4.37 -10.68 6.28
C GLY A 34 3.36 -9.56 6.26
N GLY A 35 2.96 -9.09 5.09
CA GLY A 35 1.97 -8.03 5.00
C GLY A 35 0.60 -8.50 5.46
N LEU A 36 -0.11 -7.61 6.15
CA LEU A 36 -1.43 -7.91 6.70
C LEU A 36 -2.53 -7.49 5.73
N ASP A 37 -3.66 -8.20 5.81
CA ASP A 37 -4.82 -7.87 4.97
C ASP A 37 -5.69 -6.86 5.72
N VAL A 38 -5.13 -5.67 5.92
CA VAL A 38 -5.80 -4.57 6.62
C VAL A 38 -5.79 -3.32 5.74
N LYS A 39 -6.77 -2.46 5.98
CA LYS A 39 -6.99 -1.27 5.14
C LYS A 39 -5.71 -0.45 4.94
N THR A 40 -4.96 -0.23 6.00
CA THR A 40 -3.77 0.63 5.93
C THR A 40 -2.60 0.00 5.18
N ASN A 41 -2.72 -1.26 4.81
CA ASN A 41 -1.71 -1.93 3.98
C ASN A 41 -2.18 -2.17 2.54
N ILE A 42 -3.35 -1.64 2.18
CA ILE A 42 -3.91 -1.87 0.85
C ILE A 42 -4.18 -0.54 0.18
N VAL A 43 -3.77 -0.41 -1.08
CA VAL A 43 -3.98 0.82 -1.84
C VAL A 43 -4.55 0.48 -3.21
N ALA A 44 -5.12 1.50 -3.85
CA ALA A 44 -5.50 1.39 -5.25
C ALA A 44 -4.22 1.37 -6.08
N CYS A 45 -4.13 0.43 -7.00
CA CYS A 45 -2.93 0.25 -7.80
C CYS A 45 -3.30 -0.23 -9.19
N CYS A 46 -2.76 0.39 -10.21
CA CYS A 46 -3.04 -0.07 -11.56
C CYS A 46 -2.32 -1.40 -11.81
N HIS A 47 -2.84 -2.14 -12.79
CA HIS A 47 -2.30 -3.47 -13.08
C HIS A 47 -0.81 -3.41 -13.42
N SER A 48 -0.39 -2.40 -14.18
CA SER A 48 1.00 -2.26 -14.57
C SER A 48 1.92 -2.09 -13.35
N CYS A 49 1.56 -1.21 -12.44
CA CYS A 49 2.36 -1.01 -11.23
C CYS A 49 2.34 -2.25 -10.34
N ASN A 50 1.18 -2.90 -10.26
CA ASN A 50 1.04 -4.12 -9.47
C ASN A 50 2.01 -5.18 -9.96
N GLN A 51 2.06 -5.41 -11.27
CA GLN A 51 2.97 -6.40 -11.84
C GLN A 51 4.43 -5.99 -11.71
N SER A 52 4.72 -4.71 -11.98
CA SER A 52 6.08 -4.21 -11.90
C SER A 52 6.63 -4.30 -10.48
N LYS A 53 5.79 -3.94 -9.50
CA LYS A 53 6.18 -3.99 -8.10
C LYS A 53 6.39 -5.43 -7.63
N GLY A 54 5.49 -6.33 -8.02
CA GLY A 54 5.59 -7.73 -7.64
C GLY A 54 5.76 -7.88 -6.14
N HIS A 55 6.77 -8.65 -5.74
CA HIS A 55 7.09 -8.88 -4.33
C HIS A 55 8.28 -8.07 -3.86
N ASN A 56 8.67 -7.07 -4.62
CA ASN A 56 9.79 -6.20 -4.25
C ASN A 56 9.40 -5.33 -3.07
N HIS A 57 10.41 -4.87 -2.33
CA HIS A 57 10.16 -3.90 -1.28
C HIS A 57 9.58 -2.64 -1.94
N TRP A 58 8.42 -2.19 -1.46
CA TRP A 58 7.67 -1.16 -2.15
C TRP A 58 8.41 0.17 -2.24
N GLU A 59 9.14 0.55 -1.19
CA GLU A 59 9.88 1.82 -1.21
C GLU A 59 11.00 1.78 -2.24
N ASP A 60 11.76 0.69 -2.26
CA ASP A 60 12.86 0.56 -3.22
C ASP A 60 12.34 0.57 -4.63
N TRP A 61 11.25 -0.18 -4.88
CA TRP A 61 10.65 -0.20 -6.20
C TRP A 61 10.14 1.19 -6.60
N PHE A 62 9.46 1.87 -5.66
CA PHE A 62 8.85 3.16 -5.95
C PHE A 62 9.90 4.23 -6.26
N PHE A 63 10.96 4.29 -5.46
CA PHE A 63 12.04 5.24 -5.70
C PHE A 63 12.65 5.11 -7.08
N ALA A 64 12.63 3.92 -7.65
CA ALA A 64 13.24 3.67 -8.96
C ALA A 64 12.34 4.07 -10.12
N GLN A 65 11.10 4.46 -9.87
CA GLN A 65 10.15 4.74 -10.95
C GLN A 65 10.21 6.18 -11.40
N ASP A 66 9.97 6.40 -12.70
CA ASP A 66 9.94 7.74 -13.28
C ASP A 66 8.88 8.63 -12.64
N PHE A 67 7.79 8.02 -12.21
CA PHE A 67 6.64 8.76 -11.65
C PHE A 67 6.77 8.99 -10.15
N PHE A 68 7.88 8.63 -9.54
CA PHE A 68 8.08 8.85 -8.11
C PHE A 68 8.04 10.33 -7.78
N THR A 69 7.33 10.70 -6.71
CA THR A 69 7.40 12.02 -6.12
C THR A 69 7.35 11.88 -4.62
N GLU A 70 7.98 12.83 -3.92
CA GLU A 70 7.95 12.83 -2.46
C GLU A 70 6.54 13.03 -1.95
N GLU A 71 5.75 13.81 -2.67
CA GLU A 71 4.37 14.05 -2.32
C GLU A 71 3.58 12.76 -2.22
N LYS A 72 3.73 11.91 -3.22
CA LYS A 72 3.05 10.61 -3.22
C LYS A 72 3.60 9.70 -2.13
N LEU A 73 4.89 9.78 -1.90
CA LEU A 73 5.51 8.97 -0.84
C LEU A 73 4.91 9.33 0.51
N TYR A 74 4.78 10.62 0.81
CA TYR A 74 4.20 11.05 2.08
C TYR A 74 2.73 10.68 2.19
N LYS A 75 2.00 10.73 1.09
CA LYS A 75 0.60 10.29 1.09
C LYS A 75 0.50 8.81 1.47
N LEU A 76 1.41 8.01 0.96
CA LEU A 76 1.43 6.58 1.29
C LEU A 76 1.78 6.37 2.75
N TYR A 77 2.75 7.09 3.28
CA TYR A 77 3.08 6.99 4.70
C TYR A 77 1.90 7.37 5.58
N GLU A 78 1.21 8.44 5.21
CA GLU A 78 0.01 8.86 5.95
C GLU A 78 -1.07 7.79 5.92
N TRP A 79 -1.28 7.22 4.76
CA TRP A 79 -2.27 6.16 4.59
C TRP A 79 -1.94 4.93 5.44
N MET A 80 -0.67 4.59 5.51
CA MET A 80 -0.22 3.40 6.23
C MET A 80 -0.23 3.58 7.75
N ARG A 81 -0.35 4.82 8.21
CA ARG A 81 -0.34 5.09 9.65
C ARG A 81 -1.60 4.54 10.31
N PRO A 82 -1.46 3.76 11.39
CA PRO A 82 -2.65 3.28 12.09
C PRO A 82 -3.45 4.44 12.66
N GLU A 83 -4.76 4.40 12.52
CA GLU A 83 -5.64 5.46 13.00
C GLU A 83 -6.11 5.22 14.42
N LYS A 84 -6.10 3.97 14.86
CA LYS A 84 -6.66 3.59 16.15
C LYS A 84 -5.69 2.68 16.87
N PRO A 85 -5.73 2.67 18.21
CA PRO A 85 -4.81 1.81 18.97
C PRO A 85 -4.89 0.33 18.58
N GLN A 86 -6.08 -0.18 18.24
CA GLN A 86 -6.17 -1.57 17.88
C GLN A 86 -5.46 -1.88 16.57
N ASP A 87 -5.27 -0.88 15.71
CA ASP A 87 -4.48 -1.08 14.50
C ASP A 87 -3.03 -1.36 14.85
N LEU A 88 -2.54 -0.71 15.89
CA LEU A 88 -1.18 -0.96 16.36
C LEU A 88 -1.02 -2.38 16.83
N TYR A 89 -2.01 -2.92 17.53
CA TYR A 89 -1.95 -4.31 17.98
C TYR A 89 -1.94 -5.27 16.81
N ILE A 90 -2.71 -4.97 15.78
CA ILE A 90 -2.77 -5.83 14.60
C ILE A 90 -1.39 -5.92 13.96
N TYR A 91 -0.65 -4.83 13.93
CA TYR A 91 0.66 -4.79 13.27
C TYR A 91 1.78 -5.39 14.11
N ARG A 92 1.55 -5.64 15.38
CA ARG A 92 2.61 -6.19 16.19
C ARG A 92 2.91 -7.60 15.76
N PRO A 93 4.15 -7.85 15.37
CA PRO A 93 4.54 -9.23 15.12
C PRO A 93 4.59 -9.93 16.46
N ARG A 94 4.49 -11.03 16.40
CA ARG A 94 4.50 -11.75 17.67
C ARG A 94 5.89 -12.09 18.12
N ARG A 95 5.91 -11.19 17.68
CA ARG A 95 6.76 -10.94 17.89
C ARG A 95 7.63 -10.89 17.86
N ASN A 96 7.69 -11.00 18.01
CA ASN A 96 8.38 -10.70 18.01
C ASN A 96 8.83 -10.74 17.81
N ASN A 97 8.87 -11.13 18.06
CA ASN A 97 9.36 -11.02 17.88
C ASN A 97 9.82 -10.99 17.49
N ALA A 98 10.02 -11.42 17.80
CA ALA A 98 10.44 -11.11 17.53
C ALA A 98 10.77 -10.83 17.12
N SER A 99 10.94 -11.16 17.47
CA SER A 99 11.17 -10.52 17.32
C SER A 99 11.28 -10.26 17.05
#